data_1333ec816bd70d3f0ce1e218a2aae721
#
_entry.id   1333ec816bd70d3f0ce1e218a2aae721
#
_cell.length_a   1.000
_cell.length_b   1.000
_cell.length_c   1.000
_cell.angle_alpha   90.00
_cell.angle_beta   90.00
_cell.angle_gamma   90.00
#
_symmetry.space_group_name_H-M   'P 1'
#
loop_
_entity.id
_entity.type
_entity.pdbx_description
1 polymer ?
#
loop_
_entity_poly.entity_id
_entity_poly.type
_entity_poly.pdbx_seq_one_letter_code
_entity_poly.pdbx_strand_id
1 'polypeptide(L)'
;IDPGITGSICFFQDGKIIDVIEMPNMAEGKKNKKQVNGAQIFHEISLRIKNVEKEDIKVVIEQVSAMPGQGVTSMFNFGQSFGILKGICSAMQLPMYFVRPAKWKKYFNLINSEKDASRTKAIEVFPYFSSELSRKKDSNKADAILIASFYYETYKLEE
;
A
#
# COMPACT_ATOMS: atom_id res chain seq x y z
N ILE A 1 -2.26 0.07 1.93
CA ILE A 1 -1.79 0.66 0.66
C ILE A 1 -0.39 1.22 0.85
N ASP A 2 0.55 0.77 0.02
CA ASP A 2 1.82 1.43 -0.23
C ASP A 2 1.61 2.40 -1.41
N PRO A 3 1.55 3.72 -1.16
CA PRO A 3 1.22 4.69 -2.20
C PRO A 3 2.39 4.92 -3.16
N GLY A 4 2.07 5.46 -4.32
CA GLY A 4 3.03 5.77 -5.37
C GLY A 4 2.88 4.86 -6.60
N ILE A 5 3.57 5.23 -7.69
CA ILE A 5 3.45 4.54 -8.99
C ILE A 5 3.93 3.09 -8.90
N THR A 6 4.95 2.84 -8.10
CA THR A 6 5.54 1.51 -7.88
C THR A 6 5.00 0.82 -6.62
N GLY A 7 3.99 1.38 -5.98
CA GLY A 7 3.38 0.83 -4.80
C GLY A 7 2.45 -0.34 -5.08
N SER A 8 1.66 -0.70 -4.08
CA SER A 8 0.74 -1.84 -4.15
C SER A 8 -0.46 -1.65 -3.24
N ILE A 9 -1.51 -2.38 -3.51
CA ILE A 9 -2.70 -2.45 -2.67
C ILE A 9 -2.86 -3.89 -2.18
N CYS A 10 -2.84 -4.09 -0.88
CA CYS A 10 -3.09 -5.38 -0.25
C CYS A 10 -4.51 -5.44 0.29
N PHE A 11 -5.24 -6.48 -0.05
CA PHE A 11 -6.54 -6.81 0.51
C PHE A 11 -6.34 -7.88 1.58
N PHE A 12 -6.72 -7.55 2.81
CA PHE A 12 -6.39 -8.34 3.99
C PHE A 12 -7.65 -8.57 4.83
N GLN A 13 -7.89 -9.79 5.25
CA GLN A 13 -9.07 -10.14 6.04
C GLN A 13 -8.75 -11.27 7.01
N ASP A 14 -9.17 -11.12 8.26
CA ASP A 14 -9.03 -12.14 9.31
C ASP A 14 -7.60 -12.70 9.46
N GLY A 15 -6.62 -11.82 9.39
CA GLY A 15 -5.21 -12.18 9.51
C GLY A 15 -4.61 -12.83 8.27
N LYS A 16 -5.32 -12.81 7.13
CA LYS A 16 -4.88 -13.44 5.88
C LYS A 16 -4.86 -12.46 4.71
N ILE A 17 -3.90 -12.68 3.82
CA ILE A 17 -3.85 -11.98 2.54
C ILE A 17 -4.92 -12.58 1.63
N ILE A 18 -5.85 -11.75 1.17
CA ILE A 18 -6.85 -12.14 0.16
C ILE A 18 -6.29 -11.94 -1.24
N ASP A 19 -5.69 -10.78 -1.48
CA ASP A 19 -5.06 -10.46 -2.76
C ASP A 19 -4.09 -9.28 -2.59
N VAL A 20 -3.11 -9.19 -3.48
CA VAL A 20 -2.22 -8.03 -3.58
C VAL A 20 -2.06 -7.66 -5.05
N ILE A 21 -2.33 -6.42 -5.38
CA ILE A 21 -2.17 -5.89 -6.73
C ILE A 21 -1.09 -4.81 -6.78
N GLU A 22 -0.37 -4.76 -7.88
CA GLU A 22 0.50 -3.62 -8.18
C GLU A 22 -0.36 -2.37 -8.37
N MET A 23 0.17 -1.20 -8.01
CA MET A 23 -0.54 0.06 -8.17
C MET A 23 -0.90 0.27 -9.64
N PRO A 24 -2.21 0.36 -9.98
CA PRO A 24 -2.62 0.68 -11.33
C PRO A 24 -2.07 2.04 -11.77
N ASN A 25 -1.42 2.06 -12.91
CA ASN A 25 -0.86 3.28 -13.47
C ASN A 25 -1.19 3.43 -14.96
N MET A 26 -1.03 4.62 -15.46
CA MET A 26 -1.27 4.98 -16.86
C MET A 26 -0.18 5.91 -17.37
N ALA A 27 -0.01 5.96 -18.67
CA ALA A 27 0.89 6.92 -19.31
C ALA A 27 0.36 8.35 -19.12
N GLU A 28 1.24 9.26 -18.80
CA GLU A 28 0.95 10.69 -18.69
C GLU A 28 1.85 11.48 -19.62
N GLY A 29 1.25 12.11 -20.64
CA GLY A 29 1.95 12.97 -21.58
C GLY A 29 3.00 12.25 -22.43
N LYS A 30 4.10 12.95 -22.73
CA LYS A 30 5.20 12.44 -23.57
C LYS A 30 6.30 11.82 -22.71
N LYS A 31 7.09 10.92 -23.28
CA LYS A 31 8.33 10.36 -22.70
C LYS A 31 8.15 9.41 -21.49
N ASN A 32 7.30 8.40 -21.61
CA ASN A 32 7.21 7.31 -20.61
C ASN A 32 6.93 7.77 -19.15
N LYS A 33 6.41 8.98 -18.98
CA LYS A 33 5.90 9.40 -17.67
C LYS A 33 4.68 8.59 -17.31
N LYS A 34 4.58 8.19 -16.06
CA LYS A 34 3.46 7.43 -15.53
C LYS A 34 2.81 8.17 -14.38
N GLN A 35 1.53 7.97 -14.23
CA GLN A 35 0.73 8.44 -13.11
C GLN A 35 -0.14 7.28 -12.62
N VAL A 36 -0.56 7.32 -11.35
CA VAL A 36 -1.54 6.35 -10.86
C VAL A 36 -2.86 6.51 -11.62
N ASN A 37 -3.47 5.38 -11.97
CA ASN A 37 -4.74 5.35 -12.68
C ASN A 37 -5.88 5.28 -11.68
N GLY A 38 -6.46 6.44 -11.35
CA GLY A 38 -7.54 6.53 -10.36
C GLY A 38 -8.78 5.74 -10.73
N ALA A 39 -9.17 5.71 -12.00
CA ALA A 39 -10.33 4.94 -12.46
C ALA A 39 -10.11 3.43 -12.25
N GLN A 40 -8.93 2.94 -12.59
CA GLN A 40 -8.60 1.53 -12.39
C GLN A 40 -8.48 1.19 -10.90
N ILE A 41 -7.90 2.07 -10.09
CA ILE A 41 -7.85 1.89 -8.62
C ILE A 41 -9.25 1.76 -8.04
N PHE A 42 -10.16 2.65 -8.43
CA PHE A 42 -11.55 2.59 -8.02
C PHE A 42 -12.21 1.25 -8.39
N HIS A 43 -12.01 0.80 -9.64
CA HIS A 43 -12.52 -0.48 -10.13
C HIS A 43 -11.98 -1.66 -9.32
N GLU A 44 -10.67 -1.73 -9.12
CA GLU A 44 -10.00 -2.83 -8.41
C GLU A 44 -10.43 -2.92 -6.94
N ILE A 45 -10.57 -1.78 -6.27
CA ILE A 45 -11.08 -1.74 -4.90
C ILE A 45 -12.55 -2.16 -4.87
N SER A 46 -13.40 -1.57 -5.72
CA SER A 46 -14.83 -1.87 -5.77
C SER A 46 -15.11 -3.35 -5.99
N LEU A 47 -14.33 -3.99 -6.88
CA LEU A 47 -14.48 -5.40 -7.20
C LEU A 47 -14.26 -6.30 -5.98
N ARG A 48 -13.29 -5.97 -5.12
CA ARG A 48 -12.88 -6.79 -3.98
C ARG A 48 -13.66 -6.54 -2.70
N ILE A 49 -14.32 -5.38 -2.58
CA ILE A 49 -15.07 -5.02 -1.37
C ILE A 49 -16.60 -5.12 -1.55
N LYS A 50 -17.07 -5.51 -2.72
CA LYS A 50 -18.51 -5.48 -3.06
C LYS A 50 -19.42 -6.29 -2.13
N ASN A 51 -18.89 -7.30 -1.45
CA ASN A 51 -19.62 -8.17 -0.53
C ASN A 51 -19.27 -7.91 0.94
N VAL A 52 -18.64 -6.78 1.24
CA VAL A 52 -18.21 -6.38 2.58
C VAL A 52 -18.96 -5.12 2.97
N GLU A 53 -19.54 -5.09 4.17
CA GLU A 53 -20.16 -3.87 4.69
C GLU A 53 -19.11 -2.77 4.89
N LYS A 54 -19.46 -1.54 4.55
CA LYS A 54 -18.50 -0.41 4.60
C LYS A 54 -17.95 -0.17 6.00
N GLU A 55 -18.75 -0.42 7.01
CA GLU A 55 -18.41 -0.28 8.42
C GLU A 55 -17.28 -1.23 8.85
N ASP A 56 -17.16 -2.36 8.16
CA ASP A 56 -16.14 -3.37 8.42
C ASP A 56 -14.85 -3.14 7.64
N ILE A 57 -14.84 -2.13 6.75
CA ILE A 57 -13.67 -1.83 5.91
C ILE A 57 -12.84 -0.72 6.56
N LYS A 58 -11.53 -0.96 6.64
CA LYS A 58 -10.55 0.03 7.06
C LYS A 58 -9.48 0.14 5.97
N VAL A 59 -9.25 1.36 5.49
CA VAL A 59 -8.17 1.63 4.52
C VAL A 59 -6.98 2.15 5.28
N VAL A 60 -5.87 1.43 5.21
CA VAL A 60 -4.61 1.80 5.84
C VAL A 60 -3.63 2.22 4.74
N ILE A 61 -3.16 3.44 4.81
CA ILE A 61 -2.25 4.02 3.82
C ILE A 61 -0.94 4.40 4.51
N GLU A 62 0.19 4.06 3.93
CA GLU A 62 1.47 4.56 4.42
C GLU A 62 1.47 6.07 4.32
N GLN A 63 1.75 6.73 5.44
CA GLN A 63 1.82 8.18 5.50
C GLN A 63 3.13 8.65 4.86
N VAL A 64 2.99 9.38 3.77
CA VAL A 64 4.11 9.98 3.07
C VAL A 64 4.14 11.47 3.32
N SER A 65 5.34 12.03 3.31
CA SER A 65 5.57 13.46 3.46
C SER A 65 6.70 13.91 2.52
N ALA A 66 6.71 15.19 2.23
CA ALA A 66 7.82 15.78 1.51
C ALA A 66 9.11 15.67 2.36
N MET A 67 10.18 15.25 1.72
CA MET A 67 11.50 15.12 2.36
C MET A 67 12.44 16.21 1.87
N PRO A 68 13.25 16.81 2.74
CA PRO A 68 14.31 17.72 2.31
C PRO A 68 15.22 17.04 1.30
N GLY A 69 15.59 17.77 0.23
CA GLY A 69 16.47 17.25 -0.83
C GLY A 69 15.79 16.45 -1.93
N GLN A 70 14.50 16.19 -1.85
CA GLN A 70 13.75 15.65 -2.99
C GLN A 70 13.55 16.72 -4.08
N GLY A 71 13.61 16.30 -5.34
CA GLY A 71 13.26 17.17 -6.47
C GLY A 71 11.82 17.64 -6.42
N VAL A 72 11.57 18.89 -6.76
CA VAL A 72 10.23 19.50 -6.72
C VAL A 72 9.22 18.71 -7.57
N THR A 73 9.61 18.27 -8.76
CA THR A 73 8.77 17.47 -9.66
C THR A 73 8.40 16.13 -9.02
N SER A 74 9.35 15.44 -8.39
CA SER A 74 9.11 14.17 -7.71
C SER A 74 8.15 14.34 -6.55
N MET A 75 8.31 15.39 -5.75
CA MET A 75 7.39 15.68 -4.64
C MET A 75 5.98 15.98 -5.13
N PHE A 76 5.85 16.77 -6.18
CA PHE A 76 4.54 17.09 -6.78
C PHE A 76 3.83 15.83 -7.30
N ASN A 77 4.54 15.00 -8.07
CA ASN A 77 3.99 13.76 -8.63
C ASN A 77 3.60 12.77 -7.53
N PHE A 78 4.39 12.66 -6.49
CA PHE A 78 4.10 11.78 -5.36
C PHE A 78 2.90 12.28 -4.55
N GLY A 79 2.83 13.58 -4.30
CA GLY A 79 1.69 14.22 -3.64
C GLY A 79 0.39 14.07 -4.46
N GLN A 80 0.48 14.15 -5.78
CA GLN A 80 -0.64 13.93 -6.68
C GLN A 80 -1.16 12.48 -6.60
N SER A 81 -0.28 11.49 -6.63
CA SER A 81 -0.64 10.08 -6.48
C SER A 81 -1.30 9.81 -5.12
N PHE A 82 -0.73 10.35 -4.07
CA PHE A 82 -1.27 10.24 -2.71
C PHE A 82 -2.65 10.90 -2.60
N GLY A 83 -2.82 12.06 -3.20
CA GLY A 83 -4.11 12.78 -3.25
C GLY A 83 -5.18 12.02 -4.01
N ILE A 84 -4.84 11.35 -5.12
CA ILE A 84 -5.76 10.50 -5.89
C ILE A 84 -6.27 9.34 -5.03
N LEU A 85 -5.40 8.64 -4.32
CA LEU A 85 -5.78 7.55 -3.41
C LEU A 85 -6.72 8.03 -2.30
N LYS A 86 -6.38 9.14 -1.66
CA LYS A 86 -7.24 9.75 -0.62
C LYS A 86 -8.59 10.18 -1.18
N GLY A 87 -8.60 10.77 -2.38
CA GLY A 87 -9.82 11.20 -3.05
C GLY A 87 -10.74 10.04 -3.38
N ILE A 88 -10.21 8.93 -3.88
CA ILE A 88 -10.97 7.72 -4.18
C ILE A 88 -11.60 7.16 -2.89
N CYS A 89 -10.81 6.97 -1.85
CA CYS A 89 -11.32 6.45 -0.57
C CYS A 89 -12.36 7.37 0.06
N SER A 90 -12.17 8.69 -0.03
CA SER A 90 -13.15 9.68 0.43
C SER A 90 -14.46 9.59 -0.35
N ALA A 91 -14.39 9.51 -1.68
CA ALA A 91 -15.57 9.40 -2.54
C ALA A 91 -16.33 8.09 -2.30
N MET A 92 -15.62 7.02 -2.00
CA MET A 92 -16.19 5.71 -1.63
C MET A 92 -16.70 5.68 -0.18
N GLN A 93 -16.49 6.75 0.59
CA GLN A 93 -16.85 6.84 2.01
C GLN A 93 -16.20 5.74 2.86
N LEU A 94 -14.95 5.42 2.56
CA LEU A 94 -14.15 4.45 3.31
C LEU A 94 -13.29 5.18 4.36
N PRO A 95 -13.28 4.71 5.61
CA PRO A 95 -12.42 5.31 6.64
C PRO A 95 -10.95 5.07 6.32
N MET A 96 -10.14 6.11 6.46
CA MET A 96 -8.70 6.07 6.18
C MET A 96 -7.88 6.23 7.46
N TYR A 97 -6.87 5.39 7.59
CA TYR A 97 -5.89 5.43 8.66
C TYR A 97 -4.50 5.54 8.04
N PHE A 98 -3.63 6.35 8.66
CA PHE A 98 -2.30 6.61 8.13
C PHE A 98 -1.24 6.05 9.07
N VAL A 99 -0.30 5.29 8.51
CA VAL A 99 0.79 4.66 9.24
C VAL A 99 2.12 5.19 8.74
N ARG A 100 2.93 5.76 9.63
CA ARG A 100 4.27 6.23 9.29
C ARG A 100 5.19 5.05 8.97
N PRO A 101 6.08 5.16 7.98
CA PRO A 101 7.03 4.11 7.64
C PRO A 101 7.83 3.58 8.84
N ALA A 102 8.32 4.47 9.69
CA ALA A 102 9.09 4.09 10.87
C ALA A 102 8.31 3.19 11.84
N LYS A 103 6.99 3.35 11.91
CA LYS A 103 6.15 2.59 12.85
C LYS A 103 6.07 1.11 12.46
N TRP A 104 5.67 0.79 11.23
CA TRP A 104 5.54 -0.57 10.78
C TRP A 104 6.91 -1.24 10.56
N LYS A 105 7.90 -0.49 10.09
CA LYS A 105 9.28 -0.99 9.95
C LYS A 105 9.89 -1.37 11.28
N LYS A 106 9.67 -0.57 12.33
CA LYS A 106 10.13 -0.90 13.68
C LYS A 106 9.48 -2.18 14.20
N TYR A 107 8.19 -2.35 13.97
CA TYR A 107 7.45 -3.54 14.40
C TYR A 107 8.04 -4.84 13.83
N PHE A 108 8.46 -4.80 12.56
CA PHE A 108 9.06 -5.96 11.89
C PHE A 108 10.59 -6.00 11.93
N ASN A 109 11.24 -5.14 12.73
CA ASN A 109 12.70 -5.02 12.80
C ASN A 109 13.37 -4.70 11.45
N LEU A 110 12.74 -3.82 10.66
CA LEU A 110 13.20 -3.43 9.32
C LEU A 110 13.80 -2.02 9.26
N ILE A 111 13.99 -1.36 10.41
CA ILE A 111 14.66 -0.04 10.44
C ILE A 111 16.11 -0.20 9.95
N ASN A 112 16.52 0.67 9.03
CA ASN A 112 17.84 0.65 8.38
C ASN A 112 18.16 -0.65 7.61
N SER A 113 17.15 -1.46 7.31
CA SER A 113 17.31 -2.64 6.47
C SER A 113 17.30 -2.30 4.99
N GLU A 114 17.85 -3.17 4.16
CA GLU A 114 17.77 -3.06 2.71
C GLU A 114 16.31 -3.18 2.23
N LYS A 115 16.04 -2.62 1.05
CA LYS A 115 14.68 -2.62 0.47
C LYS A 115 14.09 -4.03 0.33
N ASP A 116 14.92 -5.02 0.04
CA ASP A 116 14.48 -6.42 -0.13
C ASP A 116 14.15 -7.13 1.19
N ALA A 117 14.51 -6.56 2.34
CA ALA A 117 14.24 -7.15 3.65
C ALA A 117 12.74 -7.28 3.95
N SER A 118 11.90 -6.38 3.43
CA SER A 118 10.46 -6.47 3.59
C SER A 118 9.89 -7.69 2.85
N ARG A 119 10.42 -8.03 1.68
CA ARG A 119 10.02 -9.23 0.94
C ARG A 119 10.34 -10.50 1.73
N THR A 120 11.55 -10.60 2.25
CA THR A 120 11.95 -11.72 3.12
C THR A 120 11.03 -11.84 4.33
N LYS A 121 10.74 -10.73 4.99
CA LYS A 121 9.85 -10.70 6.16
C LYS A 121 8.43 -11.12 5.80
N ALA A 122 7.87 -10.64 4.70
CA ALA A 122 6.53 -11.02 4.25
C ALA A 122 6.42 -12.51 3.93
N ILE A 123 7.46 -13.12 3.33
CA ILE A 123 7.53 -14.56 3.08
C ILE A 123 7.59 -15.35 4.40
N GLU A 124 8.37 -14.86 5.36
CA GLU A 124 8.47 -15.46 6.70
C GLU A 124 7.11 -15.48 7.43
N VAL A 125 6.39 -14.35 7.39
CA VAL A 125 5.10 -14.21 8.08
C VAL A 125 3.97 -14.91 7.34
N PHE A 126 4.00 -14.89 6.00
CA PHE A 126 2.98 -15.47 5.13
C PHE A 126 3.57 -16.46 4.13
N PRO A 127 4.05 -17.65 4.57
CA PRO A 127 4.72 -18.60 3.68
C PRO A 127 3.85 -19.06 2.50
N TYR A 128 2.54 -19.14 2.69
CA TYR A 128 1.60 -19.55 1.64
C TYR A 128 1.52 -18.56 0.48
N PHE A 129 2.00 -17.32 0.67
CA PHE A 129 2.03 -16.28 -0.35
C PHE A 129 3.41 -16.13 -1.03
N SER A 130 4.36 -16.98 -0.71
CA SER A 130 5.76 -16.87 -1.14
C SER A 130 5.94 -16.89 -2.67
N SER A 131 5.13 -17.66 -3.40
CA SER A 131 5.19 -17.71 -4.86
C SER A 131 4.91 -16.36 -5.53
N GLU A 132 4.05 -15.55 -4.93
CA GLU A 132 3.71 -14.19 -5.40
C GLU A 132 4.78 -13.14 -5.05
N LEU A 133 5.75 -13.51 -4.24
CA LEU A 133 6.84 -12.66 -3.76
C LEU A 133 8.22 -13.17 -4.22
N SER A 134 8.27 -13.95 -5.30
CA SER A 134 9.50 -14.62 -5.73
C SER A 134 10.52 -13.69 -6.40
N ARG A 135 10.09 -12.54 -6.91
CA ARG A 135 10.96 -11.61 -7.64
C ARG A 135 11.36 -10.43 -6.76
N LYS A 136 12.55 -9.89 -6.98
CA LYS A 136 13.05 -8.72 -6.26
C LYS A 136 12.10 -7.51 -6.34
N LYS A 137 11.45 -7.31 -7.49
CA LYS A 137 10.47 -6.23 -7.67
C LYS A 137 9.21 -6.40 -6.82
N ASP A 138 8.93 -7.59 -6.34
CA ASP A 138 7.78 -7.88 -5.50
C ASP A 138 7.94 -7.33 -4.07
N SER A 139 9.09 -6.71 -3.75
CA SER A 139 9.29 -5.97 -2.50
C SER A 139 8.25 -4.86 -2.30
N ASN A 140 7.73 -4.28 -3.36
CA ASN A 140 6.66 -3.28 -3.28
C ASN A 140 5.33 -3.89 -2.80
N LYS A 141 5.03 -5.13 -3.22
CA LYS A 141 3.87 -5.89 -2.70
C LYS A 141 4.06 -6.23 -1.22
N ALA A 142 5.28 -6.59 -0.85
CA ALA A 142 5.63 -6.93 0.52
C ALA A 142 5.39 -5.76 1.48
N ASP A 143 5.72 -4.54 1.09
CA ASP A 143 5.47 -3.35 1.91
C ASP A 143 3.97 -3.18 2.20
N ALA A 144 3.12 -3.30 1.21
CA ALA A 144 1.67 -3.22 1.40
C ALA A 144 1.13 -4.34 2.30
N ILE A 145 1.67 -5.56 2.17
CA ILE A 145 1.31 -6.70 3.03
C ILE A 145 1.69 -6.41 4.49
N LEU A 146 2.90 -5.94 4.72
CA LEU A 146 3.39 -5.67 6.08
C LEU A 146 2.67 -4.51 6.73
N ILE A 147 2.29 -3.47 5.98
CA ILE A 147 1.47 -2.36 6.48
C ILE A 147 0.09 -2.89 6.93
N ALA A 148 -0.54 -3.74 6.13
CA ALA A 148 -1.83 -4.34 6.48
C ALA A 148 -1.72 -5.24 7.72
N SER A 149 -0.73 -6.11 7.76
CA SER A 149 -0.46 -7.00 8.89
C SER A 149 -0.17 -6.22 10.17
N PHE A 150 0.69 -5.20 10.09
CA PHE A 150 0.99 -4.33 11.22
C PHE A 150 -0.27 -3.70 11.82
N TYR A 151 -1.11 -3.11 10.97
CA TYR A 151 -2.33 -2.47 11.44
C TYR A 151 -3.29 -3.49 12.06
N TYR A 152 -3.49 -4.62 11.42
CA TYR A 152 -4.36 -5.68 11.92
C TYR A 152 -3.93 -6.20 13.30
N GLU A 153 -2.64 -6.46 13.49
CA GLU A 153 -2.11 -6.97 14.75
C GLU A 153 -2.15 -5.93 15.87
N THR A 154 -1.81 -4.68 15.57
CA THR A 154 -1.77 -3.61 16.58
C THR A 154 -3.17 -3.09 16.93
N TYR A 155 -4.09 -3.05 15.99
CA TYR A 155 -5.47 -2.65 16.25
C TYR A 155 -6.21 -3.63 17.16
N LYS A 156 -5.97 -4.92 17.01
CA LYS A 156 -6.54 -5.95 17.90
C LYS A 156 -6.07 -5.86 19.34
N LEU A 157 -4.90 -5.27 19.57
CA LEU A 157 -4.36 -5.09 20.92
C LEU A 157 -4.97 -3.88 21.64
N GLU A 158 -5.67 -2.99 20.92
CA GLU A 158 -6.32 -1.80 21.45
C GLU A 158 -7.84 -1.99 21.72
N GLU A 159 -8.42 -3.11 21.27
CA GLU A 159 -9.79 -3.55 21.59
C GLU A 159 -9.80 -4.46 22.86
#